data_b0cb39237fac37da55887ccf8d092143
#
_entry.id   b0cb39237fac37da55887ccf8d092143
#
_cell.length_a   1.000
_cell.length_b   1.000
_cell.length_c   1.000
_cell.angle_alpha   90.00
_cell.angle_beta   90.00
_cell.angle_gamma   90.00
#
_symmetry.space_group_name_H-M   'P 1'
#
loop_
_entity.id
_entity.type
_entity.pdbx_description
1 polymer ?
#
loop_
_entity_poly.entity_id
_entity_poly.type
_entity_poly.pdbx_seq_one_letter_code
_entity_poly.pdbx_strand_id
1 'polypeptide(L)'
;MSNSGWSFTLGLGFQLLNRNDEIYLRHHGWNTGFYAEIVAHRNKGYGVVVLTSSTFPEFNAEVMRAVAQTYGWDNYVPVHQKMQIEQSLADEITGRYQSDDVIIEISQKGSQLFYKNILDEQGVELIKVSDSLFVRRNSSLFIQFNRDPENGVAGLQYLSRNDGAIISTLVKVASDEKSPVEFLLEGDFENALVAYQNLKELDPNHPTVNEGYIDEIGYDFYHTDRMTISLNTFKVNMMLYPDSYKVYDSYAEACMKAGDTDLAMANYTKSLELNPQNNGAKHKLKELQKSK
;
A
#
# COMPACT_ATOMS: atom_id res chain seq x y z
N MET A 1 -2.25 -11.27 -18.25
CA MET A 1 -3.41 -10.33 -18.27
C MET A 1 -4.20 -10.59 -16.99
N SER A 2 -3.81 -9.91 -15.91
CA SER A 2 -4.49 -10.01 -14.61
C SER A 2 -5.72 -9.09 -14.66
N ASN A 3 -6.89 -9.72 -14.72
CA ASN A 3 -8.16 -9.03 -14.51
C ASN A 3 -8.24 -8.62 -13.03
N SER A 4 -7.83 -7.41 -12.70
CA SER A 4 -8.21 -6.77 -11.44
C SER A 4 -9.71 -6.51 -11.49
N GLY A 5 -10.47 -7.38 -10.82
CA GLY A 5 -11.92 -7.38 -10.84
C GLY A 5 -12.57 -6.22 -10.07
N TRP A 6 -12.35 -5.00 -10.51
CA TRP A 6 -13.12 -3.85 -10.07
C TRP A 6 -14.41 -3.81 -10.89
N SER A 7 -15.48 -4.38 -10.38
CA SER A 7 -16.82 -4.27 -10.96
C SER A 7 -17.40 -2.88 -10.67
N PHE A 8 -16.97 -1.88 -11.42
CA PHE A 8 -17.64 -0.59 -11.44
C PHE A 8 -18.71 -0.62 -12.52
N THR A 9 -19.96 -0.35 -12.15
CA THR A 9 -20.97 -0.01 -13.14
C THR A 9 -20.63 1.39 -13.66
N LEU A 10 -20.17 1.50 -14.91
CA LEU A 10 -19.87 2.77 -15.55
C LEU A 10 -21.13 3.35 -16.18
N GLY A 11 -21.41 4.61 -15.91
CA GLY A 11 -22.48 5.38 -16.55
C GLY A 11 -21.96 6.70 -17.09
N LEU A 12 -21.84 6.86 -18.42
CA LEU A 12 -21.45 8.12 -19.09
C LEU A 12 -20.15 8.74 -18.53
N GLY A 13 -19.13 7.89 -18.28
CA GLY A 13 -17.84 8.35 -17.75
C GLY A 13 -17.74 8.43 -16.22
N PHE A 14 -18.83 8.17 -15.49
CA PHE A 14 -18.83 8.13 -14.03
C PHE A 14 -18.88 6.69 -13.52
N GLN A 15 -18.21 6.44 -12.40
CA GLN A 15 -18.40 5.26 -11.57
C GLN A 15 -19.71 5.41 -10.78
N LEU A 16 -20.52 4.36 -10.75
CA LEU A 16 -21.77 4.34 -9.95
C LEU A 16 -21.46 3.68 -8.61
N LEU A 17 -21.62 4.44 -7.53
CA LEU A 17 -21.54 3.93 -6.16
C LEU A 17 -22.95 3.62 -5.68
N ASN A 18 -23.26 2.35 -5.51
CA ASN A 18 -24.51 1.92 -4.89
C ASN A 18 -24.36 1.96 -3.36
N ARG A 19 -25.23 2.69 -2.70
CA ARG A 19 -25.31 2.83 -1.24
C ARG A 19 -26.71 2.48 -0.78
N ASN A 20 -27.01 1.19 -0.67
CA ASN A 20 -28.36 0.66 -0.53
C ASN A 20 -29.26 1.14 -1.69
N ASP A 21 -30.32 1.88 -1.41
CA ASP A 21 -31.25 2.40 -2.42
C ASP A 21 -30.78 3.72 -3.08
N GLU A 22 -29.64 4.26 -2.66
CA GLU A 22 -29.10 5.52 -3.15
C GLU A 22 -27.93 5.29 -4.13
N ILE A 23 -27.91 6.09 -5.21
CA ILE A 23 -26.86 6.01 -6.23
C ILE A 23 -26.10 7.33 -6.24
N TYR A 24 -24.79 7.23 -6.10
CA TYR A 24 -23.85 8.33 -6.24
C TYR A 24 -23.02 8.16 -7.49
N LEU A 25 -22.75 9.27 -8.17
CA LEU A 25 -21.84 9.39 -9.29
C LEU A 25 -20.48 9.77 -8.75
N ARG A 26 -19.44 9.04 -9.14
CA ARG A 26 -18.07 9.31 -8.74
C ARG A 26 -17.16 9.38 -9.95
N HIS A 27 -16.22 10.31 -9.94
CA HIS A 27 -15.08 10.31 -10.83
C HIS A 27 -13.86 10.82 -10.08
N HIS A 28 -12.69 10.31 -10.41
CA HIS A 28 -11.44 10.78 -9.85
C HIS A 28 -10.36 10.89 -10.93
N GLY A 29 -9.39 11.76 -10.68
CA GLY A 29 -8.20 11.94 -11.50
C GLY A 29 -6.97 12.03 -10.62
N TRP A 30 -5.89 11.46 -11.10
CA TRP A 30 -4.61 11.44 -10.40
C TRP A 30 -3.49 11.86 -11.35
N ASN A 31 -2.66 12.80 -10.88
CA ASN A 31 -1.36 13.13 -11.45
C ASN A 31 -0.35 13.18 -10.30
N THR A 32 0.94 13.09 -10.62
CA THR A 32 2.00 13.21 -9.62
C THR A 32 1.82 14.48 -8.80
N GLY A 33 1.60 14.33 -7.49
CA GLY A 33 1.40 15.42 -6.55
C GLY A 33 -0.01 16.01 -6.50
N PHE A 34 -0.98 15.48 -7.26
CA PHE A 34 -2.34 16.01 -7.29
C PHE A 34 -3.36 14.89 -7.36
N TYR A 35 -4.39 14.99 -6.54
CA TYR A 35 -5.55 14.11 -6.58
C TYR A 35 -6.83 14.94 -6.61
N ALA A 36 -7.72 14.60 -7.53
CA ALA A 36 -9.01 15.24 -7.70
C ALA A 36 -10.12 14.20 -7.64
N GLU A 37 -11.20 14.48 -6.94
CA GLU A 37 -12.34 13.59 -6.86
C GLU A 37 -13.65 14.37 -6.80
N ILE A 38 -14.65 13.89 -7.53
CA ILE A 38 -16.03 14.38 -7.46
C ILE A 38 -16.94 13.24 -7.03
N VAL A 39 -17.84 13.54 -6.13
CA VAL A 39 -18.99 12.68 -5.80
C VAL A 39 -20.25 13.52 -5.80
N ALA A 40 -21.31 13.03 -6.46
CA ALA A 40 -22.61 13.69 -6.49
C ALA A 40 -23.73 12.66 -6.39
N HIS A 41 -24.79 12.98 -5.67
CA HIS A 41 -26.00 12.16 -5.65
C HIS A 41 -26.73 12.24 -6.98
N ARG A 42 -27.13 11.08 -7.54
CA ARG A 42 -27.73 11.01 -8.87
C ARG A 42 -28.98 11.87 -9.05
N ASN A 43 -29.84 11.95 -8.03
CA ASN A 43 -31.18 12.54 -8.14
C ASN A 43 -31.46 13.70 -7.17
N LYS A 44 -30.64 13.93 -6.13
CA LYS A 44 -30.96 14.86 -5.04
C LYS A 44 -30.25 16.22 -5.13
N GLY A 45 -29.45 16.45 -6.16
CA GLY A 45 -28.89 17.77 -6.47
C GLY A 45 -27.76 18.24 -5.54
N TYR A 46 -27.14 17.34 -4.77
CA TYR A 46 -25.98 17.66 -3.96
C TYR A 46 -24.77 16.84 -4.38
N GLY A 47 -23.62 17.40 -4.13
CA GLY A 47 -22.34 16.77 -4.42
C GLY A 47 -21.18 17.57 -3.87
N VAL A 48 -19.98 17.04 -3.98
CA VAL A 48 -18.72 17.67 -3.57
C VAL A 48 -17.63 17.38 -4.57
N VAL A 49 -16.76 18.36 -4.78
CA VAL A 49 -15.51 18.23 -5.52
C VAL A 49 -14.38 18.51 -4.53
N VAL A 50 -13.42 17.61 -4.45
CA VAL A 50 -12.22 17.77 -3.62
C VAL A 50 -11.02 17.79 -4.55
N LEU A 51 -10.24 18.86 -4.49
CA LEU A 51 -9.01 19.05 -5.24
C LEU A 51 -7.86 19.21 -4.23
N THR A 52 -6.86 18.35 -4.31
CA THR A 52 -5.73 18.38 -3.37
C THR A 52 -4.41 18.30 -4.11
N SER A 53 -3.39 18.91 -3.53
CA SER A 53 -1.98 18.73 -3.91
C SER A 53 -1.36 17.58 -3.11
N SER A 54 -2.10 16.49 -2.92
CA SER A 54 -1.69 15.29 -2.19
C SER A 54 -1.83 14.07 -3.08
N THR A 55 -0.94 13.10 -2.89
CA THR A 55 -1.02 11.79 -3.52
C THR A 55 -1.81 10.76 -2.69
N PHE A 56 -2.37 11.18 -1.54
CA PHE A 56 -3.10 10.30 -0.63
C PHE A 56 -4.62 10.35 -0.87
N PRO A 57 -5.21 9.36 -1.58
CA PRO A 57 -6.65 9.29 -1.85
C PRO A 57 -7.49 9.24 -0.57
N GLU A 58 -6.91 8.72 0.53
CA GLU A 58 -7.56 8.59 1.84
C GLU A 58 -7.97 9.95 2.40
N PHE A 59 -7.17 10.99 2.17
CA PHE A 59 -7.50 12.36 2.60
C PHE A 59 -8.79 12.85 1.92
N ASN A 60 -8.90 12.68 0.60
CA ASN A 60 -10.11 13.05 -0.13
C ASN A 60 -11.33 12.25 0.36
N ALA A 61 -11.15 10.95 0.58
CA ALA A 61 -12.19 10.10 1.12
C ALA A 61 -12.66 10.54 2.52
N GLU A 62 -11.73 11.04 3.37
CA GLU A 62 -12.07 11.61 4.70
C GLU A 62 -12.88 12.90 4.56
N VAL A 63 -12.43 13.82 3.71
CA VAL A 63 -13.16 15.08 3.44
C VAL A 63 -14.56 14.79 2.92
N MET A 64 -14.71 13.86 1.99
CA MET A 64 -16.02 13.47 1.44
C MET A 64 -16.94 12.89 2.51
N ARG A 65 -16.42 12.03 3.39
CA ARG A 65 -17.19 11.49 4.53
C ARG A 65 -17.61 12.59 5.50
N ALA A 66 -16.70 13.52 5.82
CA ALA A 66 -17.00 14.64 6.70
C ALA A 66 -18.11 15.54 6.12
N VAL A 67 -18.04 15.86 4.82
CA VAL A 67 -19.09 16.60 4.11
C VAL A 67 -20.40 15.83 4.15
N ALA A 68 -20.41 14.56 3.77
CA ALA A 68 -21.58 13.72 3.75
C ALA A 68 -22.24 13.62 5.14
N GLN A 69 -21.44 13.49 6.18
CA GLN A 69 -21.91 13.45 7.57
C GLN A 69 -22.51 14.79 8.02
N THR A 70 -21.82 15.90 7.71
CA THR A 70 -22.25 17.25 8.09
C THR A 70 -23.56 17.64 7.41
N TYR A 71 -23.74 17.25 6.16
CA TYR A 71 -24.92 17.60 5.36
C TYR A 71 -25.97 16.48 5.30
N GLY A 72 -25.78 15.40 6.06
CA GLY A 72 -26.76 14.31 6.19
C GLY A 72 -27.04 13.58 4.87
N TRP A 73 -26.00 13.24 4.11
CA TRP A 73 -26.17 12.53 2.84
C TRP A 73 -26.70 11.12 3.06
N ASP A 74 -27.75 10.78 2.35
CA ASP A 74 -28.46 9.51 2.50
C ASP A 74 -27.55 8.31 2.17
N ASN A 75 -27.38 7.44 3.15
CA ASN A 75 -26.61 6.20 3.03
C ASN A 75 -25.15 6.33 2.49
N TYR A 76 -24.62 7.57 2.35
CA TYR A 76 -23.26 7.75 1.84
C TYR A 76 -22.20 7.24 2.82
N VAL A 77 -22.38 7.55 4.10
CA VAL A 77 -21.50 7.05 5.17
C VAL A 77 -22.17 5.83 5.81
N PRO A 78 -21.63 4.62 5.61
CA PRO A 78 -22.19 3.44 6.27
C PRO A 78 -22.09 3.58 7.79
N VAL A 79 -23.21 3.45 8.47
CA VAL A 79 -23.23 3.38 9.93
C VAL A 79 -23.02 1.92 10.32
N HIS A 80 -21.83 1.62 10.81
CA HIS A 80 -21.54 0.30 11.40
C HIS A 80 -21.58 0.40 12.92
N GLN A 81 -22.39 -0.44 13.56
CA GLN A 81 -22.32 -0.60 15.00
C GLN A 81 -21.09 -1.44 15.34
N LYS A 82 -20.24 -0.90 16.23
CA LYS A 82 -19.12 -1.65 16.78
C LYS A 82 -19.65 -2.79 17.65
N MET A 83 -19.30 -4.01 17.30
CA MET A 83 -19.61 -5.20 18.08
C MET A 83 -18.47 -5.54 19.02
N GLN A 84 -18.81 -6.18 20.14
CA GLN A 84 -17.81 -6.75 21.02
C GLN A 84 -17.13 -7.97 20.35
N ILE A 85 -15.87 -8.15 20.69
CA ILE A 85 -15.08 -9.27 20.20
C ILE A 85 -14.88 -10.23 21.36
N GLU A 86 -15.36 -11.46 21.18
CA GLU A 86 -15.10 -12.53 22.13
C GLU A 86 -13.62 -12.85 22.18
N GLN A 87 -13.08 -13.10 23.38
CA GLN A 87 -11.65 -13.37 23.55
C GLN A 87 -11.18 -14.56 22.72
N SER A 88 -11.99 -15.63 22.65
CA SER A 88 -11.69 -16.80 21.83
C SER A 88 -11.51 -16.47 20.34
N LEU A 89 -12.36 -15.56 19.81
CA LEU A 89 -12.23 -15.07 18.44
C LEU A 89 -10.97 -14.20 18.29
N ALA A 90 -10.70 -13.32 19.25
CA ALA A 90 -9.51 -12.47 19.21
C ALA A 90 -8.22 -13.33 19.20
N ASP A 91 -8.15 -14.35 20.07
CA ASP A 91 -7.02 -15.27 20.13
C ASP A 91 -6.84 -16.04 18.80
N GLU A 92 -7.95 -16.42 18.18
CA GLU A 92 -7.95 -17.18 16.93
C GLU A 92 -7.50 -16.36 15.73
N ILE A 93 -7.92 -15.08 15.63
CA ILE A 93 -7.62 -14.22 14.49
C ILE A 93 -6.34 -13.41 14.66
N THR A 94 -5.80 -13.31 15.85
CA THR A 94 -4.49 -12.69 16.07
C THR A 94 -3.39 -13.51 15.39
N GLY A 95 -2.45 -12.82 14.76
CA GLY A 95 -1.34 -13.44 14.05
C GLY A 95 -0.99 -12.76 12.76
N ARG A 96 -0.21 -13.46 11.95
CA ARG A 96 0.36 -12.97 10.70
C ARG A 96 -0.38 -13.58 9.50
N TYR A 97 -0.65 -12.75 8.51
CA TYR A 97 -1.32 -13.11 7.28
C TYR A 97 -0.51 -12.60 6.09
N GLN A 98 -0.32 -13.44 5.08
CA GLN A 98 0.56 -13.13 3.97
C GLN A 98 -0.06 -13.54 2.63
N SER A 99 0.13 -12.72 1.62
CA SER A 99 0.09 -13.06 0.20
C SER A 99 1.50 -12.87 -0.38
N ASP A 100 1.67 -12.99 -1.70
CA ASP A 100 2.98 -12.88 -2.34
C ASP A 100 3.70 -11.55 -2.01
N ASP A 101 2.95 -10.44 -1.94
CA ASP A 101 3.48 -9.08 -1.82
C ASP A 101 2.98 -8.31 -0.58
N VAL A 102 2.05 -8.87 0.20
CA VAL A 102 1.43 -8.19 1.34
C VAL A 102 1.57 -9.02 2.60
N ILE A 103 2.04 -8.39 3.66
CA ILE A 103 2.11 -8.99 5.00
C ILE A 103 1.33 -8.12 5.97
N ILE A 104 0.36 -8.74 6.65
CA ILE A 104 -0.50 -8.10 7.63
C ILE A 104 -0.31 -8.78 8.99
N GLU A 105 -0.19 -7.97 10.01
CA GLU A 105 -0.21 -8.39 11.40
C GLU A 105 -1.53 -7.97 12.05
N ILE A 106 -2.24 -8.93 12.65
CA ILE A 106 -3.37 -8.68 13.53
C ILE A 106 -2.89 -8.88 14.96
N SER A 107 -2.95 -7.82 15.76
CA SER A 107 -2.53 -7.82 17.15
C SER A 107 -3.66 -7.37 18.07
N GLN A 108 -3.56 -7.71 19.38
CA GLN A 108 -4.53 -7.31 20.39
C GLN A 108 -3.88 -6.41 21.44
N LYS A 109 -4.58 -5.33 21.82
CA LYS A 109 -4.25 -4.51 22.98
C LYS A 109 -5.51 -4.32 23.84
N GLY A 110 -5.54 -4.94 24.98
CA GLY A 110 -6.75 -4.99 25.81
C GLY A 110 -7.90 -5.67 25.07
N SER A 111 -9.05 -5.01 24.94
CA SER A 111 -10.21 -5.52 24.21
C SER A 111 -10.26 -5.08 22.73
N GLN A 112 -9.22 -4.43 22.22
CA GLN A 112 -9.17 -3.92 20.87
C GLN A 112 -8.23 -4.73 20.00
N LEU A 113 -8.61 -4.92 18.74
CA LEU A 113 -7.76 -5.49 17.71
C LEU A 113 -7.17 -4.39 16.83
N PHE A 114 -5.96 -4.63 16.36
CA PHE A 114 -5.24 -3.74 15.46
C PHE A 114 -4.81 -4.51 14.21
N TYR A 115 -4.98 -3.86 13.10
CA TYR A 115 -4.50 -4.30 11.79
C TYR A 115 -3.30 -3.44 11.41
N LYS A 116 -2.21 -4.06 11.01
CA LYS A 116 -0.99 -3.38 10.55
C LYS A 116 -0.47 -4.05 9.29
N ASN A 117 -0.33 -3.29 8.20
CA ASN A 117 0.58 -3.71 7.13
C ASN A 117 2.01 -3.57 7.65
N ILE A 118 2.87 -4.53 7.37
CA ILE A 118 4.23 -4.55 7.91
C ILE A 118 5.05 -3.33 7.50
N LEU A 119 4.75 -2.72 6.34
CA LEU A 119 5.39 -1.51 5.85
C LEU A 119 4.95 -0.25 6.60
N ASP A 120 3.79 -0.28 7.26
CA ASP A 120 3.26 0.84 8.04
C ASP A 120 4.01 1.00 9.36
N GLU A 121 4.16 2.23 9.84
CA GLU A 121 4.74 2.48 11.18
C GLU A 121 3.79 2.08 12.29
N GLN A 122 2.49 2.33 12.11
CA GLN A 122 1.47 2.12 13.12
C GLN A 122 0.30 1.28 12.61
N GLY A 123 -0.23 0.45 13.48
CA GLY A 123 -1.47 -0.27 13.22
C GLY A 123 -2.70 0.62 13.41
N VAL A 124 -3.77 0.29 12.70
CA VAL A 124 -5.08 0.92 12.82
C VAL A 124 -6.06 -0.03 13.49
N GLU A 125 -7.05 0.53 14.22
CA GLU A 125 -8.06 -0.29 14.88
C GLU A 125 -8.84 -1.13 13.87
N LEU A 126 -8.96 -2.43 14.15
CA LEU A 126 -9.79 -3.39 13.43
C LEU A 126 -11.11 -3.57 14.19
N ILE A 127 -12.21 -3.12 13.59
CA ILE A 127 -13.53 -3.03 14.22
C ILE A 127 -14.43 -4.14 13.69
N LYS A 128 -14.97 -4.97 14.57
CA LYS A 128 -16.00 -5.95 14.23
C LYS A 128 -17.33 -5.24 13.99
N VAL A 129 -17.97 -5.51 12.86
CA VAL A 129 -19.22 -4.85 12.42
C VAL A 129 -20.37 -5.82 12.15
N SER A 130 -20.07 -7.13 12.08
CA SER A 130 -21.05 -8.21 12.06
C SER A 130 -20.41 -9.49 12.63
N ASP A 131 -21.10 -10.61 12.61
CA ASP A 131 -20.55 -11.89 13.10
C ASP A 131 -19.28 -12.31 12.39
N SER A 132 -19.16 -12.00 11.09
CA SER A 132 -18.04 -12.42 10.25
C SER A 132 -17.23 -11.27 9.65
N LEU A 133 -17.71 -10.02 9.71
CA LEU A 133 -17.09 -8.90 9.01
C LEU A 133 -16.44 -7.91 9.96
N PHE A 134 -15.28 -7.47 9.53
CA PHE A 134 -14.50 -6.43 10.17
C PHE A 134 -14.25 -5.27 9.20
N VAL A 135 -13.99 -4.10 9.75
CA VAL A 135 -13.57 -2.91 9.02
C VAL A 135 -12.38 -2.27 9.72
N ARG A 136 -11.50 -1.64 8.96
CA ARG A 136 -10.52 -0.71 9.47
C ARG A 136 -10.90 0.72 9.12
N ARG A 137 -10.43 1.67 9.92
CA ARG A 137 -10.67 3.09 9.64
C ARG A 137 -10.18 3.42 8.22
N ASN A 138 -10.96 4.19 7.49
CA ASN A 138 -10.63 4.69 6.14
C ASN A 138 -10.51 3.62 5.05
N SER A 139 -10.91 2.38 5.29
CA SER A 139 -10.91 1.34 4.25
C SER A 139 -12.23 1.33 3.48
N SER A 140 -12.15 1.09 2.17
CA SER A 140 -13.30 0.81 1.30
C SER A 140 -13.65 -0.69 1.24
N LEU A 141 -12.93 -1.53 1.98
CA LEU A 141 -13.10 -2.98 1.98
C LEU A 141 -13.58 -3.47 3.35
N PHE A 142 -14.32 -4.57 3.33
CA PHE A 142 -14.49 -5.41 4.51
C PHE A 142 -13.31 -6.38 4.63
N ILE A 143 -13.07 -6.82 5.84
CA ILE A 143 -12.15 -7.91 6.17
C ILE A 143 -12.97 -9.05 6.74
N GLN A 144 -12.74 -10.25 6.23
CA GLN A 144 -13.32 -11.49 6.73
C GLN A 144 -12.20 -12.50 6.98
N PHE A 145 -12.29 -13.24 8.07
CA PHE A 145 -11.38 -14.34 8.34
C PHE A 145 -12.03 -15.64 7.86
N ASN A 146 -11.34 -16.31 6.92
CA ASN A 146 -11.78 -17.62 6.44
C ASN A 146 -11.29 -18.73 7.37
N ARG A 147 -12.11 -19.75 7.53
CA ARG A 147 -11.85 -20.85 8.47
C ARG A 147 -11.69 -22.16 7.73
N ASP A 148 -10.71 -22.92 8.17
CA ASP A 148 -10.60 -24.33 7.90
C ASP A 148 -11.35 -25.09 9.01
N PRO A 149 -12.17 -26.11 8.69
CA PRO A 149 -12.94 -26.83 9.69
C PRO A 149 -12.08 -27.56 10.75
N GLU A 150 -10.85 -27.93 10.42
CA GLU A 150 -9.97 -28.71 11.27
C GLU A 150 -8.93 -27.85 11.99
N ASN A 151 -8.48 -26.75 11.34
CA ASN A 151 -7.32 -25.97 11.78
C ASN A 151 -7.67 -24.55 12.24
N GLY A 152 -8.95 -24.17 12.28
CA GLY A 152 -9.38 -22.85 12.71
C GLY A 152 -9.19 -21.77 11.62
N VAL A 153 -8.76 -20.55 11.99
CA VAL A 153 -8.56 -19.47 11.02
C VAL A 153 -7.37 -19.77 10.09
N ALA A 154 -7.69 -19.99 8.82
CA ALA A 154 -6.72 -20.30 7.78
C ALA A 154 -6.22 -19.06 7.02
N GLY A 155 -6.97 -17.95 7.04
CA GLY A 155 -6.57 -16.76 6.30
C GLY A 155 -7.48 -15.56 6.54
N LEU A 156 -7.18 -14.49 5.82
CA LEU A 156 -7.88 -13.21 5.81
C LEU A 156 -8.29 -12.88 4.37
N GLN A 157 -9.50 -12.41 4.17
CA GLN A 157 -10.03 -12.00 2.88
C GLN A 157 -10.44 -10.54 2.90
N TYR A 158 -10.12 -9.83 1.85
CA TYR A 158 -10.68 -8.51 1.57
C TYR A 158 -11.89 -8.66 0.67
N LEU A 159 -12.98 -8.06 1.10
CA LEU A 159 -14.24 -8.09 0.38
C LEU A 159 -14.66 -6.69 -0.07
N SER A 160 -15.17 -6.60 -1.26
CA SER A 160 -15.82 -5.38 -1.75
C SER A 160 -17.04 -5.04 -0.88
N ARG A 161 -17.17 -3.78 -0.48
CA ARG A 161 -18.33 -3.30 0.28
C ARG A 161 -19.60 -3.17 -0.58
N ASN A 162 -19.46 -3.18 -1.90
CA ASN A 162 -20.58 -2.97 -2.80
C ASN A 162 -21.37 -4.27 -3.05
N ASP A 163 -20.66 -5.39 -3.24
CA ASP A 163 -21.23 -6.66 -3.69
C ASP A 163 -20.74 -7.88 -2.91
N GLY A 164 -19.84 -7.67 -1.93
CA GLY A 164 -19.25 -8.75 -1.15
C GLY A 164 -18.25 -9.63 -1.90
N ALA A 165 -17.87 -9.24 -3.13
CA ALA A 165 -16.92 -10.01 -3.90
C ALA A 165 -15.55 -10.06 -3.22
N ILE A 166 -14.90 -11.22 -3.24
CA ILE A 166 -13.54 -11.38 -2.73
C ILE A 166 -12.58 -10.67 -3.68
N ILE A 167 -11.83 -9.70 -3.14
CA ILE A 167 -10.82 -8.93 -3.88
C ILE A 167 -9.46 -9.63 -3.80
N SER A 168 -9.07 -10.06 -2.59
CA SER A 168 -7.83 -10.82 -2.37
C SER A 168 -7.94 -11.67 -1.11
N THR A 169 -7.05 -12.66 -1.02
CA THR A 169 -6.96 -13.58 0.13
C THR A 169 -5.51 -13.67 0.57
N LEU A 170 -5.29 -13.56 1.88
CA LEU A 170 -4.01 -13.82 2.53
C LEU A 170 -4.13 -15.09 3.35
N VAL A 171 -3.08 -15.90 3.39
CA VAL A 171 -2.99 -17.11 4.23
C VAL A 171 -2.43 -16.75 5.61
N LYS A 172 -2.93 -17.40 6.64
CA LYS A 172 -2.34 -17.30 7.98
C LYS A 172 -1.02 -18.08 8.00
N VAL A 173 0.06 -17.43 8.42
CA VAL A 173 1.41 -18.01 8.43
C VAL A 173 2.00 -18.00 9.84
N ALA A 174 3.04 -18.80 10.07
CA ALA A 174 3.79 -18.78 11.30
C ALA A 174 4.47 -17.42 11.51
N SER A 175 4.62 -17.00 12.76
CA SER A 175 5.13 -15.67 13.11
C SER A 175 6.65 -15.54 13.07
N ASP A 176 7.38 -16.66 12.92
CA ASP A 176 8.83 -16.76 13.01
C ASP A 176 9.56 -16.71 11.66
N GLU A 177 8.82 -16.78 10.57
CA GLU A 177 9.39 -16.72 9.21
C GLU A 177 9.39 -15.29 8.70
N LYS A 178 10.57 -14.67 8.66
CA LYS A 178 10.74 -13.30 8.18
C LYS A 178 10.82 -13.24 6.66
N SER A 179 10.08 -12.30 6.09
CA SER A 179 10.24 -11.93 4.68
C SER A 179 11.48 -11.05 4.48
N PRO A 180 12.01 -10.96 3.25
CA PRO A 180 13.19 -10.14 2.97
C PRO A 180 13.05 -8.67 3.39
N VAL A 181 11.86 -8.09 3.24
CA VAL A 181 11.61 -6.68 3.60
C VAL A 181 11.67 -6.44 5.11
N GLU A 182 11.37 -7.44 5.95
CA GLU A 182 11.42 -7.29 7.40
C GLU A 182 12.84 -7.09 7.90
N PHE A 183 13.82 -7.73 7.28
CA PHE A 183 15.23 -7.45 7.58
C PHE A 183 15.60 -6.00 7.24
N LEU A 184 15.06 -5.43 6.15
CA LEU A 184 15.25 -4.01 5.83
C LEU A 184 14.61 -3.10 6.88
N LEU A 185 13.41 -3.42 7.36
CA LEU A 185 12.72 -2.68 8.41
C LEU A 185 13.48 -2.67 9.74
N GLU A 186 14.21 -3.75 10.02
CA GLU A 186 15.07 -3.88 11.20
C GLU A 186 16.46 -3.26 11.01
N GLY A 187 16.79 -2.79 9.80
CA GLY A 187 18.09 -2.24 9.45
C GLY A 187 19.16 -3.29 9.16
N ASP A 188 18.77 -4.55 9.06
CA ASP A 188 19.66 -5.69 8.78
C ASP A 188 19.83 -5.89 7.27
N PHE A 189 20.66 -5.05 6.68
CA PHE A 189 20.93 -5.04 5.24
C PHE A 189 21.48 -6.39 4.72
N GLU A 190 22.40 -7.00 5.47
CA GLU A 190 23.09 -8.22 5.01
C GLU A 190 22.12 -9.41 4.91
N ASN A 191 21.30 -9.63 5.94
CA ASN A 191 20.29 -10.67 5.91
C ASN A 191 19.16 -10.36 4.91
N ALA A 192 18.81 -9.08 4.73
CA ALA A 192 17.87 -8.68 3.68
C ALA A 192 18.37 -9.06 2.30
N LEU A 193 19.62 -8.71 1.97
CA LEU A 193 20.21 -9.02 0.67
C LEU A 193 20.24 -10.53 0.42
N VAL A 194 20.69 -11.32 1.40
CA VAL A 194 20.73 -12.79 1.29
C VAL A 194 19.33 -13.36 1.09
N ALA A 195 18.33 -12.87 1.83
CA ALA A 195 16.94 -13.33 1.72
C ALA A 195 16.34 -13.02 0.34
N TYR A 196 16.57 -11.80 -0.18
CA TYR A 196 16.14 -11.43 -1.54
C TYR A 196 16.85 -12.25 -2.62
N GLN A 197 18.15 -12.52 -2.48
CA GLN A 197 18.90 -13.36 -3.43
C GLN A 197 18.37 -14.79 -3.45
N ASN A 198 18.18 -15.39 -2.27
CA ASN A 198 17.64 -16.74 -2.15
C ASN A 198 16.22 -16.85 -2.75
N LEU A 199 15.37 -15.86 -2.47
CA LEU A 199 14.01 -15.84 -3.03
C LEU A 199 14.05 -15.70 -4.55
N LYS A 200 14.92 -14.84 -5.10
CA LYS A 200 15.09 -14.66 -6.53
C LYS A 200 15.64 -15.90 -7.23
N GLU A 201 16.52 -16.65 -6.56
CA GLU A 201 17.04 -17.93 -7.07
C GLU A 201 15.94 -19.01 -7.05
N LEU A 202 15.12 -19.06 -5.99
CA LEU A 202 14.04 -20.03 -5.84
C LEU A 202 12.88 -19.76 -6.81
N ASP A 203 12.45 -18.52 -6.92
CA ASP A 203 11.39 -18.05 -7.80
C ASP A 203 11.76 -16.70 -8.43
N PRO A 204 12.41 -16.69 -9.60
CA PRO A 204 12.79 -15.45 -10.30
C PRO A 204 11.63 -14.55 -10.69
N ASN A 205 10.38 -15.08 -10.71
CA ASN A 205 9.18 -14.34 -11.05
C ASN A 205 8.35 -13.93 -9.83
N HIS A 206 8.84 -14.21 -8.62
CA HIS A 206 8.14 -13.81 -7.40
C HIS A 206 7.93 -12.29 -7.39
N PRO A 207 6.72 -11.79 -7.11
CA PRO A 207 6.40 -10.36 -7.19
C PRO A 207 7.35 -9.49 -6.37
N THR A 208 7.73 -9.92 -5.17
CA THR A 208 8.56 -9.14 -4.24
C THR A 208 10.03 -9.03 -4.64
N VAL A 209 10.52 -9.87 -5.57
CA VAL A 209 11.88 -9.73 -6.12
C VAL A 209 11.89 -8.96 -7.44
N ASN A 210 10.74 -8.46 -7.92
CA ASN A 210 10.68 -7.65 -9.12
C ASN A 210 11.39 -6.31 -8.91
N GLU A 211 12.22 -5.89 -9.90
CA GLU A 211 12.96 -4.63 -9.87
C GLU A 211 12.06 -3.43 -9.55
N GLY A 212 10.91 -3.34 -10.24
CA GLY A 212 9.97 -2.22 -10.07
C GLY A 212 9.29 -2.23 -8.71
N TYR A 213 8.96 -3.40 -8.17
CA TYR A 213 8.35 -3.53 -6.84
C TYR A 213 9.32 -3.10 -5.73
N ILE A 214 10.58 -3.51 -5.80
CA ILE A 214 11.60 -3.10 -4.81
C ILE A 214 11.85 -1.59 -4.93
N ASP A 215 11.83 -1.05 -6.15
CA ASP A 215 11.97 0.38 -6.40
C ASP A 215 10.82 1.19 -5.77
N GLU A 216 9.57 0.74 -5.95
CA GLU A 216 8.37 1.33 -5.36
C GLU A 216 8.45 1.37 -3.82
N ILE A 217 8.81 0.26 -3.17
CA ILE A 217 9.04 0.21 -1.72
C ILE A 217 10.14 1.18 -1.29
N GLY A 218 11.21 1.27 -2.07
CA GLY A 218 12.30 2.21 -1.82
C GLY A 218 11.81 3.66 -1.80
N TYR A 219 10.96 4.02 -2.74
CA TYR A 219 10.35 5.35 -2.81
C TYR A 219 9.30 5.59 -1.72
N ASP A 220 8.55 4.59 -1.29
CA ASP A 220 7.63 4.72 -0.15
C ASP A 220 8.40 5.11 1.12
N PHE A 221 9.54 4.48 1.38
CA PHE A 221 10.42 4.87 2.49
C PHE A 221 11.06 6.24 2.29
N TYR A 222 11.42 6.58 1.05
CA TYR A 222 11.97 7.89 0.68
C TYR A 222 10.99 9.03 0.96
N HIS A 223 9.71 8.85 0.64
CA HIS A 223 8.67 9.87 0.83
C HIS A 223 8.17 9.97 2.28
N THR A 224 8.36 8.94 3.07
CA THR A 224 8.01 8.91 4.50
C THR A 224 9.19 9.24 5.42
N ASP A 225 10.29 9.77 4.87
CA ASP A 225 11.53 10.16 5.57
C ASP A 225 12.22 9.01 6.33
N ARG A 226 11.92 7.76 5.98
CA ARG A 226 12.59 6.56 6.49
C ARG A 226 13.88 6.29 5.70
N MET A 227 14.76 7.29 5.67
CA MET A 227 15.87 7.40 4.70
C MET A 227 16.85 6.23 4.76
N THR A 228 17.20 5.73 5.96
CA THR A 228 18.12 4.59 6.11
C THR A 228 17.54 3.33 5.45
N ILE A 229 16.25 3.08 5.63
CA ILE A 229 15.57 1.92 5.04
C ILE A 229 15.47 2.10 3.52
N SER A 230 15.13 3.31 3.06
CA SER A 230 15.11 3.65 1.63
C SER A 230 16.44 3.38 0.95
N LEU A 231 17.54 3.88 1.51
CA LEU A 231 18.90 3.65 1.00
C LEU A 231 19.24 2.17 0.92
N ASN A 232 18.94 1.40 1.98
CA ASN A 232 19.18 -0.04 2.00
C ASN A 232 18.33 -0.77 0.95
N THR A 233 17.06 -0.37 0.78
CA THR A 233 16.16 -0.97 -0.22
C THR A 233 16.68 -0.73 -1.64
N PHE A 234 17.02 0.50 -2.00
CA PHE A 234 17.59 0.79 -3.32
C PHE A 234 18.95 0.10 -3.53
N LYS A 235 19.78 0.01 -2.49
CA LYS A 235 21.04 -0.72 -2.57
C LYS A 235 20.84 -2.21 -2.80
N VAL A 236 19.85 -2.84 -2.16
CA VAL A 236 19.46 -4.24 -2.44
C VAL A 236 19.02 -4.36 -3.89
N ASN A 237 18.13 -3.48 -4.38
CA ASN A 237 17.66 -3.50 -5.76
C ASN A 237 18.83 -3.40 -6.77
N MET A 238 19.77 -2.48 -6.52
CA MET A 238 20.98 -2.33 -7.33
C MET A 238 21.84 -3.60 -7.36
N MET A 239 21.95 -4.31 -6.24
CA MET A 239 22.75 -5.54 -6.17
C MET A 239 22.04 -6.73 -6.83
N LEU A 240 20.70 -6.75 -6.86
CA LEU A 240 19.92 -7.77 -7.55
C LEU A 240 19.84 -7.56 -9.06
N TYR A 241 19.96 -6.30 -9.53
CA TYR A 241 19.81 -5.90 -10.93
C TYR A 241 20.95 -5.00 -11.41
N PRO A 242 22.22 -5.50 -11.37
CA PRO A 242 23.40 -4.67 -11.63
C PRO A 242 23.50 -4.15 -13.08
N ASP A 243 22.74 -4.72 -14.01
CA ASP A 243 22.71 -4.30 -15.43
C ASP A 243 21.58 -3.30 -15.73
N SER A 244 20.74 -2.96 -14.77
CA SER A 244 19.67 -1.97 -14.93
C SER A 244 20.15 -0.57 -14.56
N TYR A 245 20.11 0.37 -15.51
CA TYR A 245 20.45 1.76 -15.24
C TYR A 245 19.52 2.44 -14.23
N LYS A 246 18.26 1.97 -14.14
CA LYS A 246 17.23 2.55 -13.27
C LYS A 246 17.58 2.41 -11.79
N VAL A 247 18.06 1.24 -11.39
CA VAL A 247 18.39 1.00 -9.97
C VAL A 247 19.53 1.90 -9.46
N TYR A 248 20.49 2.23 -10.35
CA TYR A 248 21.52 3.21 -10.02
C TYR A 248 20.98 4.63 -9.94
N ASP A 249 20.02 4.98 -10.81
CA ASP A 249 19.37 6.29 -10.83
C ASP A 249 18.57 6.54 -9.53
N SER A 250 17.72 5.58 -9.13
CA SER A 250 16.94 5.64 -7.91
C SER A 250 17.84 5.66 -6.65
N TYR A 251 18.89 4.84 -6.61
CA TYR A 251 19.83 4.86 -5.49
C TYR A 251 20.59 6.19 -5.40
N ALA A 252 21.01 6.75 -6.55
CA ALA A 252 21.66 8.06 -6.60
C ALA A 252 20.74 9.18 -6.07
N GLU A 253 19.45 9.15 -6.40
CA GLU A 253 18.47 10.11 -5.90
C GLU A 253 18.34 10.03 -4.37
N ALA A 254 18.26 8.83 -3.82
CA ALA A 254 18.22 8.63 -2.38
C ALA A 254 19.52 9.11 -1.69
N CYS A 255 20.68 8.81 -2.26
CA CYS A 255 21.98 9.30 -1.76
C CYS A 255 22.04 10.83 -1.77
N MET A 256 21.53 11.48 -2.82
CA MET A 256 21.46 12.93 -2.92
C MET A 256 20.57 13.53 -1.82
N LYS A 257 19.39 12.96 -1.56
CA LYS A 257 18.50 13.40 -0.46
C LYS A 257 19.15 13.19 0.91
N ALA A 258 19.93 12.12 1.08
CA ALA A 258 20.66 11.83 2.30
C ALA A 258 21.92 12.72 2.50
N GLY A 259 22.28 13.53 1.49
CA GLY A 259 23.45 14.41 1.54
C GLY A 259 24.77 13.77 1.11
N ASP A 260 24.77 12.49 0.69
CA ASP A 260 25.95 11.81 0.17
C ASP A 260 26.14 12.12 -1.33
N THR A 261 26.66 13.30 -1.58
CA THR A 261 26.86 13.83 -2.93
C THR A 261 27.85 13.01 -3.75
N ASP A 262 28.88 12.47 -3.13
CA ASP A 262 29.91 11.70 -3.85
C ASP A 262 29.37 10.36 -4.33
N LEU A 263 28.61 9.66 -3.47
CA LEU A 263 27.95 8.42 -3.81
C LEU A 263 26.85 8.62 -4.84
N ALA A 264 26.08 9.72 -4.74
CA ALA A 264 25.09 10.09 -5.73
C ALA A 264 25.72 10.30 -7.12
N MET A 265 26.80 11.06 -7.20
CA MET A 265 27.52 11.30 -8.46
C MET A 265 28.06 9.99 -9.07
N ALA A 266 28.61 9.08 -8.26
CA ALA A 266 29.12 7.79 -8.72
C ALA A 266 27.98 6.95 -9.35
N ASN A 267 26.83 6.89 -8.70
CA ASN A 267 25.69 6.11 -9.18
C ASN A 267 24.99 6.75 -10.40
N TYR A 268 24.84 8.08 -10.47
CA TYR A 268 24.37 8.74 -11.71
C TYR A 268 25.34 8.49 -12.88
N THR A 269 26.65 8.48 -12.61
CA THR A 269 27.65 8.15 -13.64
C THR A 269 27.44 6.72 -14.13
N LYS A 270 27.25 5.77 -13.21
CA LYS A 270 27.00 4.37 -13.57
C LYS A 270 25.70 4.18 -14.34
N SER A 271 24.64 4.88 -13.94
CA SER A 271 23.38 4.91 -14.68
C SER A 271 23.58 5.37 -16.14
N LEU A 272 24.41 6.40 -16.34
CA LEU A 272 24.72 6.92 -17.68
C LEU A 272 25.66 6.01 -18.49
N GLU A 273 26.55 5.26 -17.87
CA GLU A 273 27.34 4.21 -18.55
C GLU A 273 26.43 3.12 -19.12
N LEU A 274 25.41 2.70 -18.37
CA LEU A 274 24.45 1.69 -18.78
C LEU A 274 23.41 2.24 -19.78
N ASN A 275 22.98 3.47 -19.59
CA ASN A 275 22.05 4.15 -20.50
C ASN A 275 22.46 5.61 -20.75
N PRO A 276 23.23 5.89 -21.80
CA PRO A 276 23.65 7.25 -22.17
C PRO A 276 22.51 8.20 -22.52
N GLN A 277 21.28 7.72 -22.68
CA GLN A 277 20.10 8.52 -22.97
C GLN A 277 19.30 8.90 -21.72
N ASN A 278 19.74 8.51 -20.51
CA ASN A 278 19.11 8.94 -19.26
C ASN A 278 19.33 10.45 -19.03
N ASN A 279 18.40 11.27 -19.55
CA ASN A 279 18.50 12.72 -19.45
C ASN A 279 18.31 13.21 -18.01
N GLY A 280 17.59 12.48 -17.17
CA GLY A 280 17.41 12.78 -15.73
C GLY A 280 18.76 12.72 -15.00
N ALA A 281 19.43 11.60 -15.10
CA ALA A 281 20.77 11.41 -14.50
C ALA A 281 21.79 12.42 -15.03
N LYS A 282 21.77 12.72 -16.34
CA LYS A 282 22.61 13.79 -16.93
C LYS A 282 22.43 15.14 -16.27
N HIS A 283 21.17 15.54 -16.10
CA HIS A 283 20.84 16.81 -15.49
C HIS A 283 21.30 16.89 -14.05
N LYS A 284 20.96 15.88 -13.26
CA LYS A 284 21.32 15.77 -11.84
C LYS A 284 22.85 15.75 -11.63
N LEU A 285 23.56 14.94 -12.40
CA LEU A 285 25.02 14.89 -12.31
C LEU A 285 25.66 16.26 -12.60
N LYS A 286 25.15 16.98 -13.64
CA LYS A 286 25.65 18.31 -13.97
C LYS A 286 25.36 19.36 -12.89
N GLU A 287 24.21 19.27 -12.21
CA GLU A 287 23.89 20.12 -11.05
C GLU A 287 24.85 19.87 -9.90
N LEU A 288 25.09 18.60 -9.54
CA LEU A 288 25.99 18.22 -8.46
C LEU A 288 27.45 18.65 -8.71
N GLN A 289 27.90 18.58 -9.97
CA GLN A 289 29.23 19.05 -10.36
C GLN A 289 29.42 20.57 -10.25
N LYS A 290 28.36 21.36 -10.34
CA LYS A 290 28.41 22.82 -10.20
C LYS A 290 28.36 23.27 -8.74
N SER A 291 27.87 22.42 -7.85
CA SER A 291 27.69 22.73 -6.41
C SER A 291 28.94 22.41 -5.58
N LYS A 292 29.95 21.75 -6.18
CA LYS A 292 31.31 21.54 -5.66
C LYS A 292 32.23 22.67 -6.09
#